data_3ac2694fe7dc4765e2946d05ee60f372
#
_entry.id   3ac2694fe7dc4765e2946d05ee60f372
#
_cell.length_a   1.000
_cell.length_b   1.000
_cell.length_c   1.000
_cell.angle_alpha   90.00
_cell.angle_beta   90.00
_cell.angle_gamma   90.00
#
_symmetry.space_group_name_H-M   'P 1'
#
loop_
_entity.id
_entity.type
_entity.pdbx_description
1 polymer ?
#
loop_
_entity_poly.entity_id
_entity_poly.type
_entity_poly.pdbx_seq_one_letter_code
_entity_poly.pdbx_strand_id
1 'polypeptide(L)'
;MKEINSKQFTNGFVSVLELNDGKLIETTSTCLPGQTEVRATHRKDNKVDPNAFSINNWKEKWTVGVSTQSGCPIKCKFCAVNKLTDKQGSCNLSAIEMMDQISYAVNKAQEINGGVDPNDAEIFRVLFTRMGEPSLNIDAVIEAVRMVKLKYPKARVQISTIGTNQTHKLVSKLIDLELKFGSDWLELQFSIHSTSNEFRQWLQHKKVMSNEDIAKLASLWYYAFPNRPWKATLNFALAKDTPFVAEDLKKQFDPKTVFIKVSPINENPVSDENSLKTLFQYENSI
;
A
#
# COMPACT_ATOMS: atom_id res chain seq x y z
N MET A 1 11.11 -8.20 17.54
CA MET A 1 9.87 -7.38 17.65
C MET A 1 8.90 -7.97 18.63
N LYS A 2 8.10 -7.14 19.33
CA LYS A 2 7.09 -7.55 20.32
C LYS A 2 5.74 -6.97 19.95
N GLU A 3 4.67 -7.77 19.96
CA GLU A 3 3.31 -7.26 19.82
C GLU A 3 2.93 -6.45 21.06
N ILE A 4 2.45 -5.21 20.84
CA ILE A 4 1.96 -4.32 21.91
C ILE A 4 0.43 -4.28 21.89
N ASN A 5 -0.17 -4.29 20.70
CA ASN A 5 -1.61 -4.29 20.54
C ASN A 5 -1.99 -4.93 19.21
N SER A 6 -3.15 -5.55 19.16
CA SER A 6 -3.71 -6.11 17.94
C SER A 6 -5.22 -6.01 17.95
N LYS A 7 -5.78 -5.65 16.80
CA LYS A 7 -7.22 -5.67 16.57
C LYS A 7 -7.53 -6.68 15.47
N GLN A 8 -8.31 -7.69 15.83
CA GLN A 8 -8.77 -8.72 14.91
C GLN A 8 -10.12 -8.32 14.29
N PHE A 9 -10.28 -8.67 13.03
CA PHE A 9 -11.51 -8.54 12.24
C PHE A 9 -11.86 -9.91 11.64
N THR A 10 -13.03 -10.02 11.04
CA THR A 10 -13.47 -11.27 10.37
C THR A 10 -12.49 -11.74 9.30
N ASN A 11 -11.84 -10.81 8.58
CA ASN A 11 -10.95 -11.09 7.46
C ASN A 11 -9.46 -10.85 7.77
N GLY A 12 -9.08 -10.76 9.04
CA GLY A 12 -7.67 -10.59 9.42
C GLY A 12 -7.45 -9.73 10.64
N PHE A 13 -6.29 -9.06 10.69
CA PHE A 13 -5.93 -8.22 11.84
C PHE A 13 -5.02 -7.06 11.43
N VAL A 14 -4.96 -6.08 12.34
CA VAL A 14 -3.96 -5.00 12.36
C VAL A 14 -3.22 -5.12 13.70
N SER A 15 -1.89 -5.13 13.66
CA SER A 15 -1.06 -5.19 14.87
C SER A 15 -0.09 -4.02 14.95
N VAL A 16 0.09 -3.52 16.15
CA VAL A 16 1.16 -2.58 16.53
C VAL A 16 2.29 -3.38 17.16
N LEU A 17 3.48 -3.25 16.58
CA LEU A 17 4.68 -3.94 17.01
C LEU A 17 5.69 -2.94 17.56
N GLU A 18 6.36 -3.30 18.63
CA GLU A 18 7.50 -2.58 19.20
C GLU A 18 8.80 -3.16 18.65
N LEU A 19 9.66 -2.31 18.13
CA LEU A 19 11.00 -2.62 17.69
C LEU A 19 11.95 -2.72 18.90
N ASN A 20 13.17 -3.23 18.69
CA ASN A 20 14.17 -3.37 19.76
C ASN A 20 14.61 -2.02 20.36
N ASP A 21 14.46 -0.92 19.63
CA ASP A 21 14.72 0.45 20.07
C ASP A 21 13.52 1.13 20.74
N GLY A 22 12.42 0.40 20.98
CA GLY A 22 11.21 0.87 21.63
C GLY A 22 10.24 1.62 20.69
N LYS A 23 10.58 1.82 19.41
CA LYS A 23 9.70 2.48 18.45
C LYS A 23 8.59 1.56 17.96
N LEU A 24 7.46 2.16 17.63
CA LEU A 24 6.27 1.44 17.20
C LEU A 24 6.12 1.47 15.67
N ILE A 25 5.67 0.35 15.14
CA ILE A 25 5.28 0.19 13.74
C ILE A 25 3.94 -0.54 13.65
N GLU A 26 3.34 -0.52 12.46
CA GLU A 26 2.09 -1.22 12.19
C GLU A 26 2.27 -2.25 11.07
N THR A 27 1.70 -3.42 11.25
CA THR A 27 1.57 -4.44 10.21
C THR A 27 0.15 -4.97 10.14
N THR A 28 -0.22 -5.55 9.01
CA THR A 28 -1.55 -6.13 8.80
C THR A 28 -1.43 -7.47 8.11
N SER A 29 -2.37 -8.36 8.39
CA SER A 29 -2.57 -9.56 7.59
C SER A 29 -4.07 -9.75 7.36
N THR A 30 -4.48 -9.86 6.10
CA THR A 30 -5.89 -9.92 5.74
C THR A 30 -6.11 -10.89 4.59
N CYS A 31 -7.21 -11.63 4.63
CA CYS A 31 -7.77 -12.28 3.45
C CYS A 31 -8.80 -11.36 2.81
N LEU A 32 -8.88 -11.40 1.51
CA LEU A 32 -9.90 -10.67 0.76
C LEU A 32 -10.65 -11.67 -0.11
N PRO A 33 -11.98 -11.53 -0.25
CA PRO A 33 -12.76 -12.40 -1.13
C PRO A 33 -12.25 -12.31 -2.57
N GLY A 34 -12.32 -13.40 -3.29
CA GLY A 34 -11.99 -13.46 -4.72
C GLY A 34 -12.78 -12.41 -5.51
N GLN A 35 -12.22 -11.92 -6.62
CA GLN A 35 -12.86 -10.85 -7.41
C GLN A 35 -14.27 -11.22 -7.92
N THR A 36 -14.56 -12.51 -8.08
CA THR A 36 -15.86 -13.03 -8.51
C THR A 36 -16.94 -12.88 -7.45
N GLU A 37 -16.63 -13.11 -6.19
CA GLU A 37 -17.59 -13.02 -5.08
C GLU A 37 -17.91 -11.57 -4.73
N VAL A 38 -16.91 -10.68 -4.70
CA VAL A 38 -17.13 -9.24 -4.48
C VAL A 38 -18.03 -8.63 -5.56
N ARG A 39 -17.88 -9.06 -6.82
CA ARG A 39 -18.75 -8.62 -7.91
C ARG A 39 -20.17 -9.16 -7.80
N ALA A 40 -20.37 -10.34 -7.23
CA ALA A 40 -21.69 -10.94 -7.04
C ALA A 40 -22.43 -10.29 -5.87
N THR A 41 -21.75 -10.01 -4.76
CA THR A 41 -22.35 -9.36 -3.58
C THR A 41 -22.68 -7.88 -3.80
N HIS A 42 -21.89 -7.15 -4.58
CA HIS A 42 -22.19 -5.74 -4.91
C HIS A 42 -23.32 -5.54 -5.94
N ARG A 43 -23.76 -6.61 -6.61
CA ARG A 43 -24.76 -6.50 -7.69
C ARG A 43 -26.22 -6.56 -7.24
N LYS A 44 -26.53 -7.09 -6.06
CA LYS A 44 -27.94 -7.33 -5.71
C LYS A 44 -28.60 -6.30 -4.81
N ASP A 45 -27.94 -5.71 -3.81
CA ASP A 45 -28.68 -4.86 -2.87
C ASP A 45 -27.85 -3.75 -2.19
N ASN A 46 -26.64 -3.40 -2.65
CA ASN A 46 -25.70 -2.49 -1.95
C ASN A 46 -25.41 -2.89 -0.46
N LYS A 47 -25.78 -4.10 -0.04
CA LYS A 47 -25.49 -4.63 1.29
C LYS A 47 -24.28 -5.52 1.18
N VAL A 48 -23.25 -5.20 1.96
CA VAL A 48 -22.10 -6.10 2.16
C VAL A 48 -22.65 -7.28 2.98
N ASP A 49 -22.64 -8.49 2.37
CA ASP A 49 -22.93 -9.70 3.14
C ASP A 49 -21.81 -9.91 4.17
N PRO A 50 -22.11 -9.83 5.47
CA PRO A 50 -21.12 -10.08 6.52
C PRO A 50 -20.50 -11.49 6.45
N ASN A 51 -21.15 -12.45 5.76
CA ASN A 51 -20.64 -13.80 5.54
C ASN A 51 -19.76 -13.92 4.27
N ALA A 52 -19.67 -12.88 3.43
CA ALA A 52 -18.78 -12.85 2.26
C ALA A 52 -17.28 -12.89 2.64
N PHE A 53 -16.97 -12.69 3.94
CA PHE A 53 -15.61 -12.76 4.49
C PHE A 53 -15.43 -14.05 5.30
N SER A 54 -15.56 -15.21 4.66
CA SER A 54 -15.28 -16.45 5.35
C SER A 54 -13.77 -16.67 5.53
N ILE A 55 -13.39 -17.33 6.64
CA ILE A 55 -12.00 -17.69 6.96
C ILE A 55 -11.34 -18.53 5.85
N ASN A 56 -12.14 -19.19 5.02
CA ASN A 56 -11.68 -20.02 3.90
C ASN A 56 -11.01 -19.22 2.76
N ASN A 57 -11.13 -17.90 2.73
CA ASN A 57 -10.59 -17.06 1.66
C ASN A 57 -9.06 -16.80 1.76
N TRP A 58 -8.39 -17.28 2.81
CA TRP A 58 -6.93 -17.17 2.94
C TRP A 58 -6.16 -17.92 1.84
N LYS A 59 -6.73 -19.04 1.36
CA LYS A 59 -6.15 -19.79 0.23
C LYS A 59 -6.35 -19.09 -1.12
N GLU A 60 -7.40 -18.28 -1.24
CA GLU A 60 -7.66 -17.53 -2.48
C GLU A 60 -6.79 -16.28 -2.55
N LYS A 61 -6.85 -15.43 -1.52
CA LYS A 61 -6.10 -14.17 -1.52
C LYS A 61 -5.70 -13.76 -0.11
N TRP A 62 -4.40 -13.75 0.10
CA TRP A 62 -3.79 -13.34 1.35
C TRP A 62 -2.91 -12.11 1.14
N THR A 63 -3.10 -11.07 1.96
CA THR A 63 -2.36 -9.81 1.85
C THR A 63 -1.71 -9.45 3.18
N VAL A 64 -0.42 -9.18 3.16
CA VAL A 64 0.37 -8.68 4.29
C VAL A 64 0.79 -7.24 4.01
N GLY A 65 0.50 -6.33 4.94
CA GLY A 65 0.93 -4.93 4.87
C GLY A 65 2.16 -4.68 5.73
N VAL A 66 3.17 -4.00 5.19
CA VAL A 66 4.48 -3.80 5.79
C VAL A 66 4.81 -2.32 5.92
N SER A 67 5.36 -1.93 7.07
CA SER A 67 5.97 -0.61 7.30
C SER A 67 7.41 -0.59 6.83
N THR A 68 7.84 0.50 6.22
CA THR A 68 9.23 0.72 5.76
C THR A 68 10.02 1.66 6.67
N GLN A 69 9.32 2.37 7.52
CA GLN A 69 9.87 3.26 8.55
C GLN A 69 9.05 3.14 9.83
N SER A 70 9.61 3.47 10.97
CA SER A 70 8.84 3.79 12.16
C SER A 70 8.51 5.30 12.11
N GLY A 71 7.22 5.65 12.06
CA GLY A 71 6.80 7.00 11.68
C GLY A 71 7.01 7.29 10.19
N CYS A 72 6.80 8.55 9.77
CA CYS A 72 7.00 8.98 8.38
C CYS A 72 7.37 10.47 8.33
N PRO A 73 8.52 10.84 7.73
CA PRO A 73 8.95 12.25 7.72
C PRO A 73 8.17 13.11 6.73
N ILE A 74 7.35 12.52 5.87
CA ILE A 74 6.55 13.24 4.87
C ILE A 74 5.42 14.04 5.51
N LYS A 75 4.77 13.50 6.54
CA LYS A 75 3.69 14.16 7.28
C LYS A 75 2.52 14.61 6.37
N CYS A 76 2.04 13.72 5.50
CA CYS A 76 0.84 14.00 4.70
C CYS A 76 -0.34 14.42 5.59
N LYS A 77 -1.08 15.46 5.20
CA LYS A 77 -2.12 16.12 6.01
C LYS A 77 -3.34 15.26 6.38
N PHE A 78 -3.48 14.09 5.79
CA PHE A 78 -4.56 13.13 6.11
C PHE A 78 -4.06 11.89 6.85
N CYS A 79 -2.76 11.77 7.12
CA CYS A 79 -2.17 10.51 7.58
C CYS A 79 -2.09 10.43 9.11
N ALA A 80 -2.74 9.44 9.71
CA ALA A 80 -2.72 9.20 11.16
C ALA A 80 -1.31 8.95 11.73
N VAL A 81 -0.35 8.50 10.88
CA VAL A 81 1.04 8.25 11.29
C VAL A 81 1.73 9.52 11.81
N ASN A 82 1.25 10.71 11.46
CA ASN A 82 1.82 11.98 11.96
C ASN A 82 1.84 12.04 13.48
N LYS A 83 0.76 11.64 14.15
CA LYS A 83 0.67 11.64 15.63
C LYS A 83 1.73 10.74 16.27
N LEU A 84 2.02 9.61 15.64
CA LEU A 84 3.10 8.73 16.08
C LEU A 84 4.46 9.33 15.78
N THR A 85 4.64 9.90 14.58
CA THR A 85 5.89 10.56 14.18
C THR A 85 6.24 11.73 15.12
N ASP A 86 5.26 12.49 15.58
CA ASP A 86 5.46 13.60 16.51
C ASP A 86 5.96 13.11 17.89
N LYS A 87 5.56 11.89 18.29
CA LYS A 87 5.95 11.30 19.58
C LYS A 87 7.32 10.62 19.56
N GLN A 88 7.64 9.87 18.50
CA GLN A 88 8.82 8.99 18.45
C GLN A 88 9.83 9.34 17.35
N GLY A 89 9.55 10.39 16.56
CA GLY A 89 10.33 10.68 15.34
C GLY A 89 10.06 9.69 14.22
N SER A 90 10.95 9.67 13.24
CA SER A 90 10.93 8.68 12.16
C SER A 90 12.32 8.10 11.94
N CYS A 91 12.42 6.79 11.71
CA CYS A 91 13.65 6.14 11.27
C CYS A 91 13.38 5.05 10.24
N ASN A 92 14.37 4.80 9.41
CA ASN A 92 14.32 3.73 8.42
C ASN A 92 14.41 2.36 9.10
N LEU A 93 13.58 1.43 8.63
CA LEU A 93 13.70 0.03 9.03
C LEU A 93 14.74 -0.67 8.16
N SER A 94 15.44 -1.62 8.75
CA SER A 94 16.30 -2.55 8.02
C SER A 94 15.46 -3.55 7.22
N ALA A 95 16.07 -4.20 6.23
CA ALA A 95 15.42 -5.28 5.49
C ALA A 95 15.00 -6.44 6.40
N ILE A 96 15.79 -6.74 7.43
CA ILE A 96 15.48 -7.78 8.42
C ILE A 96 14.23 -7.41 9.21
N GLU A 97 14.11 -6.18 9.72
CA GLU A 97 12.92 -5.74 10.44
C GLU A 97 11.65 -5.75 9.56
N MET A 98 11.77 -5.46 8.27
CA MET A 98 10.64 -5.62 7.33
C MET A 98 10.28 -7.11 7.15
N MET A 99 11.25 -8.01 7.03
CA MET A 99 11.01 -9.45 6.95
C MET A 99 10.44 -10.04 8.25
N ASP A 100 10.86 -9.53 9.40
CA ASP A 100 10.31 -9.92 10.70
C ASP A 100 8.84 -9.54 10.83
N GLN A 101 8.41 -8.36 10.31
CA GLN A 101 7.01 -7.99 10.23
C GLN A 101 6.21 -9.00 9.39
N ILE A 102 6.74 -9.39 8.23
CA ILE A 102 6.09 -10.36 7.34
C ILE A 102 5.98 -11.71 8.04
N SER A 103 7.06 -12.18 8.67
CA SER A 103 7.09 -13.45 9.39
C SER A 103 6.08 -13.45 10.56
N TYR A 104 6.04 -12.36 11.35
CA TYR A 104 5.05 -12.18 12.40
C TYR A 104 3.62 -12.23 11.86
N ALA A 105 3.34 -11.46 10.79
CA ALA A 105 2.01 -11.36 10.20
C ALA A 105 1.54 -12.70 9.59
N VAL A 106 2.46 -13.47 9.01
CA VAL A 106 2.19 -14.82 8.50
C VAL A 106 1.91 -15.78 9.65
N ASN A 107 2.79 -15.86 10.65
CA ASN A 107 2.64 -16.79 11.77
C ASN A 107 1.34 -16.55 12.53
N LYS A 108 1.04 -15.30 12.86
CA LYS A 108 -0.21 -14.95 13.53
C LYS A 108 -1.46 -15.26 12.68
N ALA A 109 -1.39 -15.08 11.37
CA ALA A 109 -2.49 -15.46 10.48
C ALA A 109 -2.66 -16.98 10.43
N GLN A 110 -1.59 -17.76 10.48
CA GLN A 110 -1.64 -19.22 10.50
C GLN A 110 -2.34 -19.76 11.75
N GLU A 111 -2.23 -19.10 12.89
CA GLU A 111 -2.98 -19.43 14.11
C GLU A 111 -4.51 -19.26 13.92
N ILE A 112 -4.92 -18.31 13.06
CA ILE A 112 -6.32 -17.98 12.80
C ILE A 112 -6.92 -18.84 11.67
N ASN A 113 -6.11 -19.13 10.63
CA ASN A 113 -6.57 -19.75 9.38
C ASN A 113 -6.32 -21.26 9.28
N GLY A 114 -5.94 -21.90 10.39
CA GLY A 114 -5.69 -23.33 10.42
C GLY A 114 -4.39 -23.78 9.75
N GLY A 115 -3.37 -22.91 9.73
CA GLY A 115 -2.03 -23.25 9.28
C GLY A 115 -1.82 -23.17 7.75
N VAL A 116 -2.62 -22.37 7.03
CA VAL A 116 -2.42 -22.18 5.58
C VAL A 116 -1.01 -21.64 5.30
N ASP A 117 -0.26 -22.29 4.40
CA ASP A 117 1.04 -21.77 3.94
C ASP A 117 0.81 -20.66 2.90
N PRO A 118 1.52 -19.51 3.00
CA PRO A 118 1.43 -18.47 1.98
C PRO A 118 1.76 -18.93 0.55
N ASN A 119 2.60 -19.95 0.39
CA ASN A 119 2.94 -20.53 -0.91
C ASN A 119 1.80 -21.37 -1.51
N ASP A 120 0.83 -21.79 -0.69
CA ASP A 120 -0.37 -22.51 -1.12
C ASP A 120 -1.53 -21.57 -1.46
N ALA A 121 -1.42 -20.29 -1.12
CA ALA A 121 -2.40 -19.28 -1.51
C ALA A 121 -2.32 -19.01 -3.02
N GLU A 122 -3.45 -18.94 -3.71
CA GLU A 122 -3.52 -18.57 -5.13
C GLU A 122 -2.91 -17.21 -5.39
N ILE A 123 -3.19 -16.25 -4.48
CA ILE A 123 -2.63 -14.90 -4.50
C ILE A 123 -2.11 -14.56 -3.10
N PHE A 124 -0.80 -14.68 -2.89
CA PHE A 124 -0.14 -14.10 -1.73
C PHE A 124 0.49 -12.76 -2.09
N ARG A 125 0.14 -11.69 -1.34
CA ARG A 125 0.63 -10.33 -1.62
C ARG A 125 1.34 -9.75 -0.41
N VAL A 126 2.46 -9.09 -0.66
CA VAL A 126 3.17 -8.27 0.34
C VAL A 126 3.14 -6.82 -0.12
N LEU A 127 2.55 -5.94 0.69
CA LEU A 127 2.33 -4.55 0.37
C LEU A 127 3.20 -3.65 1.25
N PHE A 128 4.15 -2.94 0.68
CA PHE A 128 4.93 -1.91 1.35
C PHE A 128 4.14 -0.59 1.35
N THR A 129 3.12 -0.52 2.19
CA THR A 129 2.07 0.51 2.15
C THR A 129 1.64 1.01 3.53
N ARG A 130 2.28 0.54 4.62
CA ARG A 130 1.88 0.95 5.97
C ARG A 130 2.58 2.24 6.38
N MET A 131 3.46 2.22 7.36
CA MET A 131 4.20 3.42 7.77
C MET A 131 5.44 3.63 6.92
N GLY A 132 5.72 4.90 6.62
CA GLY A 132 6.92 5.31 5.91
C GLY A 132 6.72 5.53 4.42
N GLU A 133 7.74 6.11 3.81
CA GLU A 133 7.84 6.34 2.37
C GLU A 133 9.00 5.48 1.81
N PRO A 134 8.71 4.46 0.98
CA PRO A 134 9.73 3.55 0.46
C PRO A 134 10.88 4.23 -0.27
N SER A 135 10.61 5.32 -0.98
CA SER A 135 11.65 6.07 -1.71
C SER A 135 12.65 6.81 -0.80
N LEU A 136 12.39 6.87 0.51
CA LEU A 136 13.33 7.39 1.51
C LEU A 136 14.12 6.27 2.23
N ASN A 137 13.84 5.00 1.91
CA ASN A 137 14.51 3.84 2.48
C ASN A 137 14.86 2.78 1.41
N ILE A 138 15.35 3.25 0.27
CA ILE A 138 15.45 2.45 -0.96
C ILE A 138 16.22 1.15 -0.77
N ASP A 139 17.44 1.22 -0.24
CA ASP A 139 18.34 0.06 -0.21
C ASP A 139 17.79 -1.07 0.67
N ALA A 140 17.24 -0.74 1.85
CA ALA A 140 16.60 -1.73 2.72
C ALA A 140 15.30 -2.27 2.13
N VAL A 141 14.48 -1.42 1.48
CA VAL A 141 13.25 -1.86 0.79
C VAL A 141 13.57 -2.83 -0.34
N ILE A 142 14.55 -2.51 -1.21
CA ILE A 142 14.96 -3.39 -2.31
C ILE A 142 15.46 -4.73 -1.79
N GLU A 143 16.26 -4.72 -0.72
CA GLU A 143 16.75 -5.96 -0.11
C GLU A 143 15.60 -6.77 0.51
N ALA A 144 14.66 -6.14 1.21
CA ALA A 144 13.47 -6.81 1.75
C ALA A 144 12.62 -7.43 0.63
N VAL A 145 12.39 -6.69 -0.46
CA VAL A 145 11.68 -7.18 -1.66
C VAL A 145 12.36 -8.41 -2.26
N ARG A 146 13.70 -8.38 -2.36
CA ARG A 146 14.49 -9.53 -2.81
C ARG A 146 14.32 -10.73 -1.87
N MET A 147 14.37 -10.51 -0.56
CA MET A 147 14.18 -11.56 0.45
C MET A 147 12.77 -12.15 0.39
N VAL A 148 11.74 -11.33 0.18
CA VAL A 148 10.35 -11.80 -0.04
C VAL A 148 10.29 -12.74 -1.23
N LYS A 149 10.88 -12.36 -2.38
CA LYS A 149 10.87 -13.20 -3.59
C LYS A 149 11.56 -14.54 -3.39
N LEU A 150 12.64 -14.57 -2.62
CA LEU A 150 13.36 -15.80 -2.30
C LEU A 150 12.59 -16.71 -1.33
N LYS A 151 11.93 -16.13 -0.31
CA LYS A 151 11.18 -16.89 0.69
C LYS A 151 9.80 -17.33 0.20
N TYR A 152 9.15 -16.48 -0.59
CA TYR A 152 7.81 -16.70 -1.14
C TYR A 152 7.83 -16.50 -2.66
N PRO A 153 8.28 -17.49 -3.45
CA PRO A 153 8.52 -17.34 -4.89
C PRO A 153 7.30 -16.92 -5.70
N LYS A 154 6.09 -17.27 -5.24
CA LYS A 154 4.81 -16.91 -5.89
C LYS A 154 4.25 -15.56 -5.40
N ALA A 155 4.86 -14.93 -4.40
CA ALA A 155 4.35 -13.69 -3.84
C ALA A 155 4.33 -12.57 -4.89
N ARG A 156 3.25 -11.80 -4.90
CA ARG A 156 3.19 -10.50 -5.55
C ARG A 156 3.57 -9.43 -4.56
N VAL A 157 4.46 -8.53 -4.95
CA VAL A 157 4.93 -7.46 -4.07
C VAL A 157 4.51 -6.12 -4.64
N GLN A 158 3.81 -5.31 -3.85
CA GLN A 158 3.43 -3.95 -4.23
C GLN A 158 4.25 -2.93 -3.45
N ILE A 159 4.85 -2.01 -4.17
CA ILE A 159 5.51 -0.82 -3.61
C ILE A 159 4.63 0.39 -3.86
N SER A 160 4.28 1.11 -2.77
CA SER A 160 3.53 2.36 -2.85
C SER A 160 4.40 3.54 -2.46
N THR A 161 4.47 4.55 -3.31
CA THR A 161 5.24 5.79 -3.06
C THR A 161 4.40 7.02 -3.39
N ILE A 162 4.66 8.12 -2.71
CA ILE A 162 4.05 9.42 -3.05
C ILE A 162 4.75 10.10 -4.24
N GLY A 163 5.90 9.58 -4.69
CA GLY A 163 6.74 10.23 -5.69
C GLY A 163 7.61 11.34 -5.10
N THR A 164 8.67 10.98 -4.34
CA THR A 164 9.71 11.93 -3.94
C THR A 164 10.76 12.06 -5.04
N ASN A 165 11.69 13.01 -4.90
CA ASN A 165 12.82 13.16 -5.82
C ASN A 165 13.75 11.92 -5.88
N GLN A 166 13.63 10.98 -4.95
CA GLN A 166 14.37 9.72 -4.94
C GLN A 166 13.63 8.57 -5.66
N THR A 167 12.38 8.77 -6.05
CA THR A 167 11.53 7.70 -6.60
C THR A 167 12.06 7.15 -7.92
N HIS A 168 12.76 7.96 -8.74
CA HIS A 168 13.40 7.47 -9.96
C HIS A 168 14.44 6.37 -9.65
N LYS A 169 15.24 6.54 -8.59
CA LYS A 169 16.21 5.54 -8.14
C LYS A 169 15.52 4.27 -7.63
N LEU A 170 14.41 4.42 -6.88
CA LEU A 170 13.60 3.29 -6.43
C LEU A 170 13.07 2.48 -7.63
N VAL A 171 12.45 3.16 -8.61
CA VAL A 171 11.89 2.51 -9.81
C VAL A 171 12.96 1.79 -10.61
N SER A 172 14.14 2.41 -10.82
CA SER A 172 15.26 1.76 -11.50
C SER A 172 15.68 0.47 -10.80
N LYS A 173 15.87 0.48 -9.48
CA LYS A 173 16.25 -0.70 -8.72
C LYS A 173 15.17 -1.79 -8.70
N LEU A 174 13.88 -1.44 -8.75
CA LEU A 174 12.79 -2.41 -8.91
C LEU A 174 12.83 -3.07 -10.28
N ILE A 175 13.12 -2.30 -11.34
CA ILE A 175 13.33 -2.84 -12.71
C ILE A 175 14.53 -3.81 -12.73
N ASP A 176 15.64 -3.46 -12.05
CA ASP A 176 16.81 -4.35 -11.94
C ASP A 176 16.46 -5.67 -11.24
N LEU A 177 15.58 -5.65 -10.23
CA LEU A 177 15.09 -6.90 -9.61
C LEU A 177 14.25 -7.73 -10.57
N GLU A 178 13.41 -7.11 -11.40
CA GLU A 178 12.61 -7.83 -12.39
C GLU A 178 13.44 -8.39 -13.56
N LEU A 179 14.52 -7.71 -13.95
CA LEU A 179 15.50 -8.27 -14.87
C LEU A 179 16.11 -9.58 -14.34
N LYS A 180 16.25 -9.68 -13.01
CA LYS A 180 16.83 -10.85 -12.35
C LYS A 180 15.82 -11.98 -12.09
N PHE A 181 14.56 -11.66 -11.76
CA PHE A 181 13.56 -12.59 -11.24
C PHE A 181 12.29 -12.71 -12.11
N GLY A 182 12.21 -12.02 -13.24
CA GLY A 182 11.01 -11.89 -14.07
C GLY A 182 10.16 -10.66 -13.72
N SER A 183 9.20 -10.33 -14.59
CA SER A 183 8.44 -9.05 -14.55
C SER A 183 6.96 -9.20 -14.17
N ASP A 184 6.56 -10.32 -13.60
CA ASP A 184 5.16 -10.68 -13.35
C ASP A 184 4.75 -10.70 -11.87
N TRP A 185 5.59 -10.18 -10.98
CA TRP A 185 5.41 -10.26 -9.53
C TRP A 185 5.51 -8.93 -8.79
N LEU A 186 6.09 -7.87 -9.39
CA LEU A 186 6.15 -6.54 -8.80
C LEU A 186 5.02 -5.65 -9.32
N GLU A 187 4.41 -4.91 -8.42
CA GLU A 187 3.39 -3.92 -8.69
C GLU A 187 3.85 -2.56 -8.15
N LEU A 188 3.76 -1.52 -8.96
CA LEU A 188 4.10 -0.15 -8.58
C LEU A 188 2.84 0.69 -8.42
N GLN A 189 2.70 1.38 -7.28
CA GLN A 189 1.61 2.31 -7.03
C GLN A 189 2.17 3.69 -6.68
N PHE A 190 1.63 4.72 -7.32
CA PHE A 190 1.83 6.11 -6.94
C PHE A 190 0.62 6.64 -6.18
N SER A 191 0.84 7.16 -4.97
CA SER A 191 -0.16 7.83 -4.15
C SER A 191 -0.26 9.29 -4.59
N ILE A 192 -1.12 9.56 -5.58
CA ILE A 192 -1.26 10.87 -6.24
C ILE A 192 -2.22 11.78 -5.48
N HIS A 193 -3.42 11.30 -5.19
CA HIS A 193 -4.49 11.95 -4.43
C HIS A 193 -5.11 13.22 -5.04
N SER A 194 -4.54 13.81 -6.09
CA SER A 194 -5.12 14.95 -6.79
C SER A 194 -4.57 15.08 -8.21
N THR A 195 -5.35 15.67 -9.12
CA THR A 195 -4.91 16.08 -10.45
C THR A 195 -4.19 17.44 -10.44
N SER A 196 -4.27 18.22 -9.35
CA SER A 196 -3.53 19.46 -9.16
C SER A 196 -2.19 19.23 -8.46
N ASN A 197 -1.10 19.68 -9.06
CA ASN A 197 0.24 19.62 -8.47
C ASN A 197 0.34 20.49 -7.20
N GLU A 198 -0.32 21.66 -7.18
CA GLU A 198 -0.33 22.56 -6.03
C GLU A 198 -1.03 21.92 -4.85
N PHE A 199 -2.20 21.29 -5.08
CA PHE A 199 -2.93 20.58 -4.04
C PHE A 199 -2.13 19.38 -3.51
N ARG A 200 -1.45 18.63 -4.38
CA ARG A 200 -0.56 17.53 -3.96
C ARG A 200 0.57 18.02 -3.08
N GLN A 201 1.23 19.13 -3.45
CA GLN A 201 2.30 19.74 -2.64
C GLN A 201 1.79 20.21 -1.27
N TRP A 202 0.58 20.73 -1.22
CA TRP A 202 -0.05 21.11 0.04
C TRP A 202 -0.42 19.88 0.89
N LEU A 203 -0.99 18.83 0.26
CA LEU A 203 -1.51 17.64 0.93
C LEU A 203 -0.39 16.71 1.44
N GLN A 204 0.61 16.48 0.63
CA GLN A 204 1.64 15.48 0.87
C GLN A 204 2.98 16.05 1.32
N HIS A 205 3.49 17.02 0.68
CA HIS A 205 4.69 17.83 1.01
C HIS A 205 5.16 18.60 -0.22
N LYS A 206 5.84 19.73 -0.02
CA LYS A 206 6.38 20.57 -1.12
C LYS A 206 7.43 19.87 -2.02
N LYS A 207 8.02 18.76 -1.58
CA LYS A 207 9.07 18.02 -2.31
C LYS A 207 8.57 16.81 -3.09
N VAL A 208 7.25 16.66 -3.29
CA VAL A 208 6.72 15.61 -4.17
C VAL A 208 6.94 15.96 -5.64
N MET A 209 7.16 14.93 -6.45
CA MET A 209 7.28 15.06 -7.90
C MET A 209 5.98 15.59 -8.52
N SER A 210 6.07 16.29 -9.64
CA SER A 210 4.90 16.67 -10.42
C SER A 210 4.18 15.45 -11.00
N ASN A 211 2.91 15.62 -11.38
CA ASN A 211 2.15 14.55 -12.04
C ASN A 211 2.82 14.15 -13.37
N GLU A 212 3.40 15.12 -14.08
CA GLU A 212 4.11 14.92 -15.34
C GLU A 212 5.37 14.05 -15.15
N ASP A 213 6.11 14.25 -14.06
CA ASP A 213 7.30 13.44 -13.77
C ASP A 213 6.92 12.03 -13.31
N ILE A 214 5.81 11.88 -12.56
CA ILE A 214 5.26 10.57 -12.23
C ILE A 214 4.78 9.84 -13.49
N ALA A 215 4.17 10.55 -14.44
CA ALA A 215 3.74 9.97 -15.72
C ALA A 215 4.93 9.42 -16.53
N LYS A 216 6.07 10.14 -16.53
CA LYS A 216 7.32 9.62 -17.13
C LYS A 216 7.80 8.35 -16.44
N LEU A 217 7.78 8.29 -15.11
CA LEU A 217 8.16 7.09 -14.36
C LEU A 217 7.19 5.93 -14.56
N ALA A 218 5.89 6.20 -14.64
CA ALA A 218 4.88 5.17 -14.94
C ALA A 218 5.09 4.58 -16.35
N SER A 219 5.43 5.43 -17.31
CA SER A 219 5.78 4.99 -18.67
C SER A 219 7.08 4.19 -18.69
N LEU A 220 8.14 4.67 -18.02
CA LEU A 220 9.39 3.93 -17.86
C LEU A 220 9.15 2.54 -17.25
N TRP A 221 8.37 2.47 -16.17
CA TRP A 221 7.98 1.23 -15.51
C TRP A 221 7.28 0.28 -16.46
N TYR A 222 6.25 0.77 -17.19
CA TYR A 222 5.45 -0.07 -18.06
C TYR A 222 6.23 -0.61 -19.27
N TYR A 223 7.00 0.26 -19.92
CA TYR A 223 7.76 -0.08 -21.13
C TYR A 223 9.12 -0.75 -20.87
N ALA A 224 9.53 -0.88 -19.60
CA ALA A 224 10.76 -1.62 -19.26
C ALA A 224 10.70 -3.08 -19.70
N PHE A 225 9.48 -3.65 -19.83
CA PHE A 225 9.26 -5.03 -20.28
C PHE A 225 8.14 -5.10 -21.30
N PRO A 226 8.34 -5.75 -22.48
CA PRO A 226 7.36 -5.79 -23.57
C PRO A 226 5.99 -6.36 -23.18
N ASN A 227 5.97 -7.34 -22.29
CA ASN A 227 4.77 -8.09 -21.89
C ASN A 227 4.45 -7.90 -20.39
N ARG A 228 4.74 -6.72 -19.84
CA ARG A 228 4.42 -6.44 -18.45
C ARG A 228 2.90 -6.55 -18.20
N PRO A 229 2.46 -7.41 -17.30
CA PRO A 229 1.03 -7.61 -17.06
C PRO A 229 0.39 -6.48 -16.25
N TRP A 230 1.22 -5.70 -15.52
CA TRP A 230 0.73 -4.68 -14.58
C TRP A 230 1.14 -3.27 -15.01
N LYS A 231 0.15 -2.42 -15.20
CA LYS A 231 0.34 -0.97 -15.31
C LYS A 231 0.72 -0.40 -13.94
N ALA A 232 1.36 0.77 -13.93
CA ALA A 232 1.50 1.52 -12.68
C ALA A 232 0.12 1.94 -12.17
N THR A 233 -0.15 1.76 -10.88
CA THR A 233 -1.41 2.19 -10.28
C THR A 233 -1.28 3.62 -9.77
N LEU A 234 -2.16 4.51 -10.21
CA LEU A 234 -2.34 5.85 -9.64
C LEU A 234 -3.46 5.78 -8.60
N ASN A 235 -3.13 5.88 -7.31
CA ASN A 235 -4.10 5.84 -6.23
C ASN A 235 -4.51 7.25 -5.81
N PHE A 236 -5.82 7.49 -5.84
CA PHE A 236 -6.46 8.71 -5.40
C PHE A 236 -7.33 8.40 -4.17
N ALA A 237 -6.81 8.68 -2.97
CA ALA A 237 -7.63 8.74 -1.77
C ALA A 237 -8.23 10.14 -1.70
N LEU A 238 -9.54 10.24 -1.99
CA LEU A 238 -10.21 11.53 -2.19
C LEU A 238 -10.90 12.00 -0.92
N ALA A 239 -10.59 13.25 -0.54
CA ALA A 239 -11.39 14.04 0.37
C ALA A 239 -12.42 14.86 -0.44
N LYS A 240 -13.45 15.36 0.25
CA LYS A 240 -14.36 16.37 -0.31
C LYS A 240 -13.52 17.57 -0.79
N ASP A 241 -13.91 18.15 -1.91
CA ASP A 241 -13.25 19.30 -2.53
C ASP A 241 -11.80 19.06 -3.02
N THR A 242 -11.34 17.78 -3.07
CA THR A 242 -10.07 17.45 -3.71
C THR A 242 -10.17 17.64 -5.23
N PRO A 243 -9.27 18.40 -5.86
CA PRO A 243 -9.22 18.51 -7.31
C PRO A 243 -8.98 17.14 -7.97
N PHE A 244 -9.99 16.63 -8.66
CA PHE A 244 -9.94 15.36 -9.39
C PHE A 244 -10.73 15.51 -10.71
N VAL A 245 -10.01 15.88 -11.78
CA VAL A 245 -10.58 16.24 -13.08
C VAL A 245 -10.15 15.21 -14.12
N ALA A 246 -11.14 14.59 -14.79
CA ALA A 246 -10.88 13.52 -15.76
C ALA A 246 -10.10 13.99 -16.98
N GLU A 247 -10.33 15.22 -17.45
CA GLU A 247 -9.62 15.84 -18.56
C GLU A 247 -8.13 16.06 -18.23
N ASP A 248 -7.83 16.45 -17.00
CA ASP A 248 -6.44 16.63 -16.54
C ASP A 248 -5.72 15.28 -16.45
N LEU A 249 -6.39 14.23 -15.99
CA LEU A 249 -5.82 12.88 -16.00
C LEU A 249 -5.45 12.43 -17.41
N LYS A 250 -6.35 12.65 -18.39
CA LYS A 250 -6.11 12.28 -19.80
C LYS A 250 -4.95 13.05 -20.42
N LYS A 251 -4.75 14.31 -20.01
CA LYS A 251 -3.63 15.15 -20.48
C LYS A 251 -2.32 14.77 -19.84
N GLN A 252 -2.35 14.41 -18.55
CA GLN A 252 -1.13 14.14 -17.76
C GLN A 252 -0.61 12.72 -17.93
N PHE A 253 -1.48 11.72 -18.12
CA PHE A 253 -1.11 10.30 -18.07
C PHE A 253 -1.56 9.53 -19.33
N ASP A 254 -0.66 8.71 -19.87
CA ASP A 254 -1.02 7.75 -20.92
C ASP A 254 -1.84 6.59 -20.32
N PRO A 255 -3.10 6.39 -20.75
CA PRO A 255 -3.97 5.32 -20.25
C PRO A 255 -3.44 3.91 -20.53
N LYS A 256 -2.47 3.76 -21.45
CA LYS A 256 -1.79 2.49 -21.70
C LYS A 256 -0.87 2.08 -20.56
N THR A 257 -0.29 3.05 -19.84
CA THR A 257 0.76 2.83 -18.83
C THR A 257 0.26 2.87 -17.39
N VAL A 258 -0.96 3.41 -17.17
CA VAL A 258 -1.49 3.60 -15.82
C VAL A 258 -2.87 2.96 -15.64
N PHE A 259 -3.15 2.58 -14.39
CA PHE A 259 -4.45 2.19 -13.88
C PHE A 259 -4.89 3.17 -12.79
N ILE A 260 -6.11 3.68 -12.86
CA ILE A 260 -6.65 4.62 -11.87
C ILE A 260 -7.40 3.85 -10.79
N LYS A 261 -6.98 4.07 -9.53
CA LYS A 261 -7.65 3.56 -8.34
C LYS A 261 -8.16 4.72 -7.51
N VAL A 262 -9.45 4.75 -7.23
CA VAL A 262 -10.08 5.75 -6.36
C VAL A 262 -10.52 5.07 -5.08
N SER A 263 -10.26 5.71 -3.94
CA SER A 263 -10.66 5.26 -2.61
C SER A 263 -11.04 6.48 -1.76
N PRO A 264 -11.88 6.30 -0.71
CA PRO A 264 -12.09 7.35 0.28
C PRO A 264 -10.81 7.57 1.08
N ILE A 265 -10.65 8.75 1.66
CA ILE A 265 -9.71 8.92 2.77
C ILE A 265 -10.29 8.26 4.03
N ASN A 266 -9.39 7.78 4.89
CA ASN A 266 -9.77 7.36 6.24
C ASN A 266 -9.76 8.57 7.16
N GLU A 267 -10.94 9.00 7.62
CA GLU A 267 -11.05 10.10 8.58
C GLU A 267 -10.37 9.73 9.90
N ASN A 268 -9.62 10.67 10.43
CA ASN A 268 -8.87 10.54 11.67
C ASN A 268 -8.53 11.95 12.21
N PRO A 269 -8.04 12.08 13.45
CA PRO A 269 -7.75 13.41 14.03
C PRO A 269 -6.84 14.30 13.17
N VAL A 270 -5.92 13.74 12.40
CA VAL A 270 -5.04 14.55 11.52
C VAL A 270 -5.79 15.08 10.30
N SER A 271 -6.65 14.25 9.68
CA SER A 271 -7.50 14.71 8.58
C SER A 271 -8.50 15.77 9.05
N ASP A 272 -9.04 15.63 10.26
CA ASP A 272 -9.97 16.61 10.86
C ASP A 272 -9.30 17.95 11.12
N GLU A 273 -8.09 17.97 11.67
CA GLU A 273 -7.28 19.17 11.88
C GLU A 273 -7.00 19.94 10.57
N ASN A 274 -6.99 19.23 9.43
CA ASN A 274 -6.79 19.82 8.11
C ASN A 274 -8.08 19.99 7.31
N SER A 275 -9.25 19.83 7.94
CA SER A 275 -10.58 19.93 7.31
C SER A 275 -10.79 18.98 6.14
N LEU A 276 -10.10 17.85 6.14
CA LEU A 276 -10.21 16.82 5.11
C LEU A 276 -11.28 15.80 5.52
N LYS A 277 -12.44 15.86 4.88
CA LYS A 277 -13.55 14.92 5.06
C LYS A 277 -13.64 13.98 3.88
N THR A 278 -14.11 12.74 4.10
CA THR A 278 -14.27 11.79 3.02
C THR A 278 -15.28 12.27 1.97
N LEU A 279 -15.00 12.01 0.69
CA LEU A 279 -15.93 12.25 -0.39
C LEU A 279 -17.13 11.29 -0.34
N PHE A 280 -16.90 10.08 0.18
CA PHE A 280 -17.88 9.01 0.20
C PHE A 280 -18.58 9.00 1.57
N GLN A 281 -19.88 9.29 1.59
CA GLN A 281 -20.71 8.99 2.74
C GLN A 281 -21.06 7.51 2.68
N TYR A 282 -20.45 6.71 3.57
CA TYR A 282 -21.02 5.41 3.87
C TYR A 282 -22.26 5.66 4.72
N GLU A 283 -23.45 5.41 4.19
CA GLU A 283 -24.62 5.27 5.04
C GLU A 283 -24.27 4.20 6.07
N ASN A 284 -24.20 4.60 7.33
CA ASN A 284 -24.04 3.68 8.45
C ASN A 284 -25.26 2.76 8.49
N SER A 285 -25.24 1.68 7.73
CA SER A 285 -26.09 0.53 7.99
C SER A 285 -25.42 -0.24 9.13
N ILE A 286 -25.88 0.06 10.34
CA ILE A 286 -25.63 -0.72 11.56
C ILE A 286 -26.13 -2.14 11.36
#